data_2e44f5c9a9c24c7968c3a8cee8c6247a
#
_entry.id   2e44f5c9a9c24c7968c3a8cee8c6247a
#
_cell.length_a   1.000
_cell.length_b   1.000
_cell.length_c   1.000
_cell.angle_alpha   90.00
_cell.angle_beta   90.00
_cell.angle_gamma   90.00
#
_symmetry.space_group_name_H-M   'P 1'
#
loop_
_entity.id
_entity.type
_entity.pdbx_description
1 polymer ?
#
loop_
_entity_poly.entity_id
_entity_poly.type
_entity_poly.pdbx_seq_one_letter_code
_entity_poly.pdbx_strand_id
1 'polypeptide(L)'
;MDKKRFYITTPIYYPSDKLHIGHTYCTVATDAMARYKRLTGYDVMFLTGTDEHGQKIEDKARDAGVTPQQFVDNIVCGEKGILDLWKLMNISNDRFIRTTDDYHVAAVQKIFKKMHDNGDIYKGTYKGKYCKPCESFWTESQLVDGKCPDCGRDVEDAEEEAYFFKLSKYADRVQHLLEDTDSVSYTHL
;
A
#
# COMPACT_ATOMS: atom_id res chain seq x y z
N MET A 1 -7.04 31.84 -15.50
CA MET A 1 -6.02 30.86 -15.94
C MET A 1 -6.22 29.61 -15.10
N ASP A 2 -6.34 28.47 -15.73
CA ASP A 2 -6.40 27.20 -14.98
C ASP A 2 -5.07 26.98 -14.26
N LYS A 3 -5.16 26.65 -12.97
CA LYS A 3 -3.97 26.33 -12.18
C LYS A 3 -3.37 25.02 -12.68
N LYS A 4 -2.06 24.93 -12.73
CA LYS A 4 -1.38 23.63 -12.95
C LYS A 4 -1.74 22.69 -11.81
N ARG A 5 -2.05 21.43 -12.13
CA ARG A 5 -2.36 20.40 -11.15
C ARG A 5 -1.08 19.73 -10.65
N PHE A 6 -1.07 19.39 -9.38
CA PHE A 6 0.02 18.64 -8.75
C PHE A 6 -0.57 17.59 -7.81
N TYR A 7 -0.23 16.33 -8.05
CA TYR A 7 -0.67 15.22 -7.23
C TYR A 7 0.54 14.60 -6.52
N ILE A 8 0.42 14.40 -5.22
CA ILE A 8 1.47 13.80 -4.40
C ILE A 8 0.85 12.87 -3.36
N THR A 9 1.53 11.74 -3.10
CA THR A 9 1.09 10.76 -2.11
C THR A 9 2.23 10.38 -1.19
N THR A 10 1.89 9.94 0.02
CA THR A 10 2.75 9.06 0.81
C THR A 10 2.50 7.60 0.41
N PRO A 11 3.36 6.66 0.82
CA PRO A 11 2.93 5.28 0.97
C PRO A 11 1.70 5.20 1.87
N ILE A 12 0.81 4.24 1.64
CA ILE A 12 -0.23 3.93 2.61
C ILE A 12 0.40 3.08 3.71
N TYR A 13 0.20 3.46 4.96
CA TYR A 13 0.88 2.86 6.10
C TYR A 13 0.12 1.64 6.61
N TYR A 14 0.89 0.60 6.97
CA TYR A 14 0.32 -0.65 7.48
C TYR A 14 0.04 -0.53 8.98
N PRO A 15 -1.25 -0.48 9.41
CA PRO A 15 -1.62 -0.18 10.80
C PRO A 15 -1.60 -1.45 11.67
N SER A 16 -0.51 -2.21 11.61
CA SER A 16 -0.31 -3.37 12.47
C SER A 16 0.21 -2.98 13.87
N ASP A 17 0.66 -1.74 14.03
CA ASP A 17 1.12 -1.15 15.28
C ASP A 17 1.11 0.38 15.17
N LYS A 18 1.47 1.07 16.27
CA LYS A 18 1.64 2.53 16.27
C LYS A 18 2.71 2.94 15.25
N LEU A 19 2.48 4.07 14.60
CA LEU A 19 3.46 4.63 13.68
C LEU A 19 4.74 5.07 14.45
N HIS A 20 5.86 4.98 13.76
CA HIS A 20 7.17 5.43 14.27
C HIS A 20 7.72 6.59 13.44
N ILE A 21 8.85 7.15 13.85
CA ILE A 21 9.45 8.35 13.24
C ILE A 21 9.72 8.22 11.73
N GLY A 22 9.94 7.01 11.21
CA GLY A 22 10.10 6.79 9.77
C GLY A 22 8.84 7.11 8.97
N HIS A 23 7.66 6.80 9.49
CA HIS A 23 6.39 7.16 8.87
C HIS A 23 6.16 8.68 8.90
N THR A 24 6.48 9.32 10.02
CA THR A 24 6.33 10.78 10.15
C THR A 24 7.32 11.53 9.26
N TYR A 25 8.54 11.03 9.09
CA TYR A 25 9.53 11.61 8.18
C TYR A 25 9.01 11.67 6.75
N CYS A 26 8.51 10.55 6.23
CA CYS A 26 7.95 10.48 4.87
C CYS A 26 6.75 11.43 4.71
N THR A 27 5.84 11.45 5.70
CA THR A 27 4.63 12.29 5.65
C THR A 27 4.98 13.77 5.70
N VAL A 28 5.92 14.19 6.56
CA VAL A 28 6.35 15.58 6.67
C VAL A 28 7.06 16.05 5.39
N ALA A 29 7.91 15.22 4.80
CA ALA A 29 8.58 15.56 3.54
C ALA A 29 7.55 15.77 2.41
N THR A 30 6.54 14.92 2.33
CA THR A 30 5.44 15.02 1.36
C THR A 30 4.59 16.29 1.63
N ASP A 31 4.26 16.55 2.89
CA ASP A 31 3.50 17.74 3.30
C ASP A 31 4.25 19.03 2.97
N ALA A 32 5.55 19.08 3.20
CA ALA A 32 6.38 20.24 2.84
C ALA A 32 6.34 20.53 1.35
N MET A 33 6.42 19.49 0.50
CA MET A 33 6.30 19.64 -0.94
C MET A 33 4.90 20.09 -1.36
N ALA A 34 3.84 19.51 -0.79
CA ALA A 34 2.46 19.90 -1.05
C ALA A 34 2.22 21.37 -0.71
N ARG A 35 2.72 21.83 0.46
CA ARG A 35 2.64 23.24 0.86
C ARG A 35 3.41 24.15 -0.07
N TYR A 36 4.62 23.78 -0.45
CA TYR A 36 5.42 24.56 -1.41
C TYR A 36 4.69 24.72 -2.74
N LYS A 37 4.12 23.63 -3.28
CA LYS A 37 3.36 23.69 -4.54
C LYS A 37 2.10 24.56 -4.42
N ARG A 38 1.38 24.52 -3.30
CA ARG A 38 0.24 25.43 -3.05
C ARG A 38 0.70 26.90 -3.03
N LEU A 39 1.81 27.20 -2.35
CA LEU A 39 2.37 28.54 -2.29
C LEU A 39 2.81 29.07 -3.68
N THR A 40 3.27 28.18 -4.56
CA THR A 40 3.65 28.52 -5.94
C THR A 40 2.48 28.50 -6.93
N GLY A 41 1.24 28.38 -6.43
CA GLY A 41 0.02 28.57 -7.21
C GLY A 41 -0.54 27.34 -7.91
N TYR A 42 -0.06 26.12 -7.57
CA TYR A 42 -0.61 24.89 -8.09
C TYR A 42 -1.94 24.51 -7.40
N ASP A 43 -2.78 23.80 -8.12
CA ASP A 43 -3.91 23.07 -7.57
C ASP A 43 -3.38 21.70 -7.10
N VAL A 44 -3.30 21.51 -5.79
CA VAL A 44 -2.61 20.35 -5.18
C VAL A 44 -3.61 19.38 -4.59
N MET A 45 -3.43 18.10 -4.89
CA MET A 45 -4.06 16.96 -4.21
C MET A 45 -2.98 16.19 -3.47
N PHE A 46 -3.02 16.21 -2.14
CA PHE A 46 -2.16 15.41 -1.27
C PHE A 46 -2.95 14.27 -0.64
N LEU A 47 -2.60 13.03 -0.98
CA LEU A 47 -3.23 11.82 -0.47
C LEU A 47 -2.27 11.08 0.46
N THR A 48 -2.76 10.66 1.63
CA THR A 48 -2.12 9.70 2.52
C THR A 48 -3.15 8.68 2.96
N GLY A 49 -2.77 7.65 3.72
CA GLY A 49 -3.73 6.65 4.15
C GLY A 49 -3.12 5.43 4.81
N THR A 50 -3.93 4.38 4.93
CA THR A 50 -3.58 3.12 5.57
C THR A 50 -3.93 1.92 4.71
N ASP A 51 -3.05 0.89 4.74
CA ASP A 51 -3.26 -0.44 4.16
C ASP A 51 -3.72 -1.38 5.26
N GLU A 52 -5.00 -1.76 5.25
CA GLU A 52 -5.70 -2.33 6.41
C GLU A 52 -6.03 -3.82 6.28
N HIS A 53 -5.48 -4.49 5.28
CA HIS A 53 -5.69 -5.93 5.08
C HIS A 53 -4.39 -6.71 5.32
N GLY A 54 -4.53 -8.03 5.59
CA GLY A 54 -3.42 -8.97 5.66
C GLY A 54 -3.39 -9.78 6.95
N GLN A 55 -2.70 -10.91 6.88
CA GLN A 55 -2.65 -11.92 7.94
C GLN A 55 -2.15 -11.37 9.28
N LYS A 56 -1.18 -10.47 9.25
CA LYS A 56 -0.62 -9.87 10.47
C LYS A 56 -1.63 -9.02 11.23
N ILE A 57 -2.54 -8.32 10.53
CA ILE A 57 -3.64 -7.58 11.15
C ILE A 57 -4.66 -8.55 11.76
N GLU A 58 -5.01 -9.62 11.04
CA GLU A 58 -5.92 -10.65 11.53
C GLU A 58 -5.38 -11.34 12.79
N ASP A 59 -4.10 -11.71 12.78
CA ASP A 59 -3.45 -12.34 13.94
C ASP A 59 -3.45 -11.41 15.15
N LYS A 60 -3.08 -10.14 14.98
CA LYS A 60 -3.09 -9.14 16.07
C LYS A 60 -4.51 -8.82 16.56
N ALA A 61 -5.49 -8.77 15.67
CA ALA A 61 -6.89 -8.58 16.06
C ALA A 61 -7.40 -9.77 16.90
N ARG A 62 -7.05 -11.00 16.51
CA ARG A 62 -7.37 -12.21 17.26
C ARG A 62 -6.72 -12.21 18.63
N ASP A 63 -5.44 -11.86 18.72
CA ASP A 63 -4.71 -11.76 19.99
C ASP A 63 -5.31 -10.69 20.92
N ALA A 64 -5.84 -9.62 20.36
CA ALA A 64 -6.52 -8.55 21.08
C ALA A 64 -8.00 -8.86 21.39
N GLY A 65 -8.56 -9.97 20.88
CA GLY A 65 -9.96 -10.36 21.10
C GLY A 65 -10.97 -9.46 20.41
N VAL A 66 -10.59 -8.82 19.30
CA VAL A 66 -11.46 -7.92 18.50
C VAL A 66 -11.52 -8.36 17.05
N THR A 67 -12.44 -7.77 16.27
CA THR A 67 -12.44 -8.00 14.83
C THR A 67 -11.29 -7.24 14.13
N PRO A 68 -10.81 -7.69 12.96
CA PRO A 68 -9.80 -6.97 12.18
C PRO A 68 -10.19 -5.50 11.95
N GLN A 69 -11.47 -5.22 11.63
CA GLN A 69 -11.95 -3.86 11.43
C GLN A 69 -11.84 -3.02 12.72
N GLN A 70 -12.27 -3.56 13.86
CA GLN A 70 -12.15 -2.86 15.16
C GLN A 70 -10.69 -2.60 15.53
N PHE A 71 -9.80 -3.54 15.20
CA PHE A 71 -8.37 -3.39 15.45
C PHE A 71 -7.79 -2.21 14.67
N VAL A 72 -8.02 -2.15 13.36
CA VAL A 72 -7.52 -1.03 12.54
C VAL A 72 -8.21 0.29 12.87
N ASP A 73 -9.51 0.29 13.20
CA ASP A 73 -10.24 1.48 13.65
C ASP A 73 -9.60 2.07 14.91
N ASN A 74 -9.22 1.24 15.87
CA ASN A 74 -8.56 1.68 17.08
C ASN A 74 -7.19 2.33 16.83
N ILE A 75 -6.44 1.81 15.84
CA ILE A 75 -5.12 2.35 15.49
C ILE A 75 -5.25 3.63 14.67
N VAL A 76 -6.19 3.67 13.74
CA VAL A 76 -6.33 4.79 12.80
C VAL A 76 -7.10 5.94 13.44
N CYS A 77 -8.28 5.65 13.99
CA CYS A 77 -9.25 6.64 14.46
C CYS A 77 -9.34 6.73 15.99
N GLY A 78 -8.75 5.77 16.73
CA GLY A 78 -8.77 5.75 18.19
C GLY A 78 -7.98 6.90 18.82
N GLU A 79 -8.09 7.03 20.13
CA GLU A 79 -7.35 8.04 20.90
C GLU A 79 -5.83 7.90 20.68
N LYS A 80 -5.17 8.99 20.31
CA LYS A 80 -3.75 9.02 19.90
C LYS A 80 -3.44 8.10 18.71
N GLY A 81 -4.42 7.90 17.85
CA GLY A 81 -4.30 7.16 16.60
C GLY A 81 -3.59 7.96 15.52
N ILE A 82 -3.59 7.39 14.30
CA ILE A 82 -2.88 7.99 13.16
C ILE A 82 -3.45 9.36 12.80
N LEU A 83 -4.78 9.50 12.82
CA LEU A 83 -5.43 10.78 12.50
C LEU A 83 -5.11 11.86 13.53
N ASP A 84 -5.03 11.50 14.82
CA ASP A 84 -4.61 12.45 15.86
C ASP A 84 -3.15 12.85 15.69
N LEU A 85 -2.28 11.92 15.30
CA LEU A 85 -0.88 12.20 15.02
C LEU A 85 -0.74 13.18 13.85
N TRP A 86 -1.46 12.97 12.74
CA TRP A 86 -1.42 13.89 11.59
C TRP A 86 -1.94 15.28 11.96
N LYS A 87 -2.99 15.33 12.79
CA LYS A 87 -3.50 16.60 13.31
C LYS A 87 -2.48 17.30 14.21
N LEU A 88 -1.84 16.57 15.12
CA LEU A 88 -0.78 17.10 16.00
C LEU A 88 0.39 17.68 15.19
N MET A 89 0.78 16.99 14.11
CA MET A 89 1.86 17.41 13.22
C MET A 89 1.43 18.44 12.18
N ASN A 90 0.17 18.88 12.21
CA ASN A 90 -0.40 19.84 11.28
C ASN A 90 -0.22 19.42 9.80
N ILE A 91 -0.38 18.13 9.49
CA ILE A 91 -0.31 17.60 8.14
C ILE A 91 -1.48 18.12 7.31
N SER A 92 -1.21 18.63 6.11
CA SER A 92 -2.17 19.31 5.25
C SER A 92 -2.72 18.44 4.12
N ASN A 93 -2.86 17.14 4.37
CA ASN A 93 -3.44 16.21 3.40
C ASN A 93 -4.88 16.58 3.04
N ASP A 94 -5.21 16.49 1.74
CA ASP A 94 -6.57 16.74 1.25
C ASP A 94 -7.46 15.52 1.45
N ARG A 95 -6.88 14.33 1.40
CA ARG A 95 -7.59 13.07 1.64
C ARG A 95 -6.76 12.09 2.44
N PHE A 96 -7.47 11.32 3.25
CA PHE A 96 -6.95 10.13 3.92
C PHE A 96 -7.75 8.93 3.39
N ILE A 97 -7.06 7.96 2.77
CA ILE A 97 -7.71 6.76 2.25
C ILE A 97 -7.44 5.59 3.18
N ARG A 98 -8.47 4.80 3.43
CA ARG A 98 -8.38 3.51 4.09
C ARG A 98 -8.73 2.44 3.07
N THR A 99 -7.95 1.37 2.99
CA THR A 99 -8.26 0.29 2.03
C THR A 99 -9.55 -0.45 2.38
N THR A 100 -10.08 -0.25 3.60
CA THR A 100 -11.39 -0.74 4.05
C THR A 100 -12.55 0.20 3.74
N ASP A 101 -12.31 1.41 3.23
CA ASP A 101 -13.39 2.33 2.85
C ASP A 101 -14.25 1.77 1.72
N ASP A 102 -15.56 1.85 1.84
CA ASP A 102 -16.51 1.32 0.85
C ASP A 102 -16.26 1.84 -0.57
N TYR A 103 -15.93 3.12 -0.71
CA TYR A 103 -15.64 3.69 -2.03
C TYR A 103 -14.36 3.14 -2.64
N HIS A 104 -13.34 2.82 -1.80
CA HIS A 104 -12.11 2.18 -2.25
C HIS A 104 -12.39 0.75 -2.71
N VAL A 105 -13.10 -0.02 -1.88
CA VAL A 105 -13.51 -1.40 -2.20
C VAL A 105 -14.28 -1.45 -3.52
N ALA A 106 -15.27 -0.56 -3.70
CA ALA A 106 -16.06 -0.47 -4.93
C ALA A 106 -15.19 -0.13 -6.16
N ALA A 107 -14.22 0.78 -6.02
CA ALA A 107 -13.30 1.15 -7.09
C ALA A 107 -12.38 -0.03 -7.48
N VAL A 108 -11.81 -0.72 -6.49
CA VAL A 108 -10.96 -1.89 -6.70
C VAL A 108 -11.75 -3.02 -7.38
N GLN A 109 -12.95 -3.33 -6.89
CA GLN A 109 -13.81 -4.36 -7.48
C GLN A 109 -14.13 -4.05 -8.96
N LYS A 110 -14.41 -2.80 -9.28
CA LYS A 110 -14.69 -2.38 -10.67
C LYS A 110 -13.48 -2.56 -11.58
N ILE A 111 -12.29 -2.17 -11.11
CA ILE A 111 -11.04 -2.31 -11.89
C ILE A 111 -10.68 -3.79 -12.03
N PHE A 112 -10.73 -4.55 -10.94
CA PHE A 112 -10.45 -5.98 -10.93
C PHE A 112 -11.36 -6.73 -11.91
N LYS A 113 -12.69 -6.48 -11.82
CA LYS A 113 -13.65 -7.09 -12.74
C LYS A 113 -13.34 -6.75 -14.19
N LYS A 114 -13.01 -5.50 -14.50
CA LYS A 114 -12.63 -5.10 -15.87
C LYS A 114 -11.41 -5.88 -16.36
N MET A 115 -10.38 -6.03 -15.54
CA MET A 115 -9.18 -6.77 -15.91
C MET A 115 -9.44 -8.27 -16.05
N HIS A 116 -10.29 -8.83 -15.19
CA HIS A 116 -10.72 -10.22 -15.29
C HIS A 116 -11.52 -10.46 -16.58
N ASP A 117 -12.51 -9.61 -16.89
CA ASP A 117 -13.33 -9.72 -18.10
C ASP A 117 -12.50 -9.57 -19.39
N ASN A 118 -11.40 -8.80 -19.34
CA ASN A 118 -10.42 -8.68 -20.43
C ASN A 118 -9.48 -9.91 -20.54
N GLY A 119 -9.56 -10.88 -19.63
CA GLY A 119 -8.68 -12.03 -19.57
C GLY A 119 -7.25 -11.71 -19.13
N ASP A 120 -7.04 -10.58 -18.47
CA ASP A 120 -5.75 -10.17 -17.91
C ASP A 120 -5.50 -10.79 -16.54
N ILE A 121 -6.56 -11.18 -15.86
CA ILE A 121 -6.52 -11.88 -14.57
C ILE A 121 -7.10 -13.28 -14.75
N TYR A 122 -6.46 -14.26 -14.14
CA TYR A 122 -6.91 -15.65 -14.11
C TYR A 122 -6.69 -16.27 -12.75
N LYS A 123 -7.52 -17.26 -12.40
CA LYS A 123 -7.40 -18.01 -11.15
C LYS A 123 -6.38 -19.14 -11.35
N GLY A 124 -5.54 -19.34 -10.37
CA GLY A 124 -4.55 -20.42 -10.33
C GLY A 124 -4.18 -20.76 -8.90
N THR A 125 -3.26 -21.70 -8.75
CA THR A 125 -2.75 -22.11 -7.45
C THR A 125 -1.28 -21.72 -7.35
N TYR A 126 -0.93 -21.03 -6.28
CA TYR A 126 0.47 -20.75 -5.95
C TYR A 126 0.93 -21.71 -4.85
N LYS A 127 2.11 -22.31 -5.05
CA LYS A 127 2.79 -23.15 -4.04
C LYS A 127 4.18 -22.57 -3.79
N GLY A 128 4.54 -22.45 -2.54
CA GLY A 128 5.85 -21.93 -2.17
C GLY A 128 6.11 -21.99 -0.67
N LYS A 129 7.28 -21.52 -0.29
CA LYS A 129 7.68 -21.38 1.12
C LYS A 129 7.23 -20.00 1.61
N TYR A 130 6.30 -19.97 2.53
CA TYR A 130 5.70 -18.73 3.04
C TYR A 130 6.32 -18.30 4.36
N CYS A 131 6.77 -17.06 4.43
CA CYS A 131 7.22 -16.42 5.65
C CYS A 131 6.11 -15.54 6.21
N LYS A 132 5.43 -15.97 7.27
CA LYS A 132 4.34 -15.20 7.92
C LYS A 132 4.77 -13.79 8.37
N PRO A 133 5.93 -13.61 9.03
CA PRO A 133 6.31 -12.27 9.50
C PRO A 133 6.62 -11.26 8.39
N CYS A 134 7.10 -11.74 7.24
CA CYS A 134 7.40 -10.91 6.07
C CYS A 134 6.25 -10.86 5.07
N GLU A 135 5.22 -11.70 5.25
CA GLU A 135 4.09 -11.87 4.32
C GLU A 135 4.55 -12.13 2.88
N SER A 136 5.59 -12.96 2.74
CA SER A 136 6.27 -13.18 1.46
C SER A 136 6.41 -14.67 1.15
N PHE A 137 6.18 -15.01 -0.10
CA PHE A 137 6.47 -16.33 -0.64
C PHE A 137 7.87 -16.37 -1.25
N TRP A 138 8.52 -17.50 -1.07
CA TRP A 138 9.86 -17.77 -1.57
C TRP A 138 9.89 -19.11 -2.32
N THR A 139 10.70 -19.20 -3.35
CA THR A 139 11.09 -20.50 -3.91
C THR A 139 12.17 -21.14 -3.04
N GLU A 140 12.31 -22.45 -3.08
CA GLU A 140 13.37 -23.12 -2.31
C GLU A 140 14.78 -22.58 -2.61
N SER A 141 15.03 -22.21 -3.88
CA SER A 141 16.31 -21.64 -4.31
C SER A 141 16.61 -20.24 -3.76
N GLN A 142 15.61 -19.53 -3.27
CA GLN A 142 15.74 -18.20 -2.69
C GLN A 142 15.98 -18.22 -1.18
N LEU A 143 15.73 -19.37 -0.54
CA LEU A 143 15.97 -19.50 0.89
C LEU A 143 17.47 -19.47 1.22
N VAL A 144 17.79 -18.88 2.36
CA VAL A 144 19.15 -18.90 2.92
C VAL A 144 19.13 -19.86 4.10
N ASP A 145 19.89 -20.98 3.98
CA ASP A 145 19.91 -22.06 4.98
C ASP A 145 18.50 -22.60 5.34
N GLY A 146 17.61 -22.69 4.35
CA GLY A 146 16.23 -23.12 4.54
C GLY A 146 15.31 -22.12 5.21
N LYS A 147 15.76 -20.85 5.38
CA LYS A 147 15.04 -19.79 6.07
C LYS A 147 14.73 -18.61 5.16
N CYS A 148 13.82 -17.75 5.61
CA CYS A 148 13.49 -16.51 4.92
C CYS A 148 14.72 -15.61 4.72
N PRO A 149 15.03 -15.19 3.49
CA PRO A 149 16.20 -14.37 3.21
C PRO A 149 16.11 -12.96 3.84
N ASP A 150 14.89 -12.45 4.07
CA ASP A 150 14.70 -11.10 4.60
C ASP A 150 14.84 -11.02 6.11
N CYS A 151 14.30 -12.02 6.84
CA CYS A 151 14.24 -11.95 8.30
C CYS A 151 14.92 -13.11 9.04
N GLY A 152 15.42 -14.13 8.32
CA GLY A 152 16.12 -15.29 8.89
C GLY A 152 15.23 -16.26 9.67
N ARG A 153 13.90 -16.10 9.62
CA ARG A 153 12.93 -16.98 10.31
C ARG A 153 12.57 -18.19 9.48
N ASP A 154 12.01 -19.20 10.14
CA ASP A 154 11.52 -20.39 9.48
C ASP A 154 10.37 -20.04 8.54
N VAL A 155 10.24 -20.81 7.44
CA VAL A 155 9.17 -20.71 6.45
C VAL A 155 8.35 -21.97 6.47
N GLU A 156 7.08 -21.87 6.07
CA GLU A 156 6.12 -22.96 6.01
C GLU A 156 5.78 -23.26 4.55
N ASP A 157 5.51 -24.54 4.24
CA ASP A 157 4.91 -24.88 2.95
C ASP A 157 3.49 -24.34 2.89
N ALA A 158 3.22 -23.52 1.90
CA ALA A 158 1.89 -22.97 1.68
C ALA A 158 1.44 -23.19 0.24
N GLU A 159 0.16 -23.54 0.13
CA GLU A 159 -0.55 -23.66 -1.14
C GLU A 159 -1.82 -22.81 -1.05
N GLU A 160 -1.95 -21.86 -1.96
CA GLU A 160 -3.06 -20.92 -1.95
C GLU A 160 -3.65 -20.78 -3.35
N GLU A 161 -4.98 -20.83 -3.44
CA GLU A 161 -5.68 -20.36 -4.63
C GLU A 161 -5.59 -18.85 -4.70
N ALA A 162 -5.02 -18.35 -5.78
CA ALA A 162 -4.84 -16.92 -5.99
C ALA A 162 -5.23 -16.50 -7.39
N TYR A 163 -5.50 -15.22 -7.55
CA TYR A 163 -5.64 -14.62 -8.86
C TYR A 163 -4.28 -14.10 -9.33
N PHE A 164 -3.96 -14.43 -10.57
CA PHE A 164 -2.71 -14.03 -11.23
C PHE A 164 -3.00 -13.00 -12.32
N PHE A 165 -2.14 -12.00 -12.39
CA PHE A 165 -2.16 -11.01 -13.44
C PHE A 165 -1.14 -11.37 -14.52
N LYS A 166 -1.57 -11.35 -15.79
CA LYS A 166 -0.71 -11.64 -16.95
C LYS A 166 0.23 -10.47 -17.25
N LEU A 167 1.14 -10.14 -16.33
CA LEU A 167 2.04 -9.01 -16.46
C LEU A 167 2.89 -9.06 -17.74
N SER A 168 3.33 -10.26 -18.16
CA SER A 168 4.10 -10.46 -19.40
C SER A 168 3.41 -9.96 -20.67
N LYS A 169 2.07 -9.95 -20.69
CA LYS A 169 1.28 -9.36 -21.80
C LYS A 169 1.55 -7.86 -21.99
N TYR A 170 2.01 -7.21 -20.95
CA TYR A 170 2.22 -5.76 -20.89
C TYR A 170 3.69 -5.35 -20.93
N ALA A 171 4.62 -6.32 -21.01
CA ALA A 171 6.05 -6.07 -20.89
C ALA A 171 6.55 -4.98 -21.85
N ASP A 172 6.26 -5.12 -23.14
CA ASP A 172 6.69 -4.16 -24.16
C ASP A 172 6.08 -2.75 -23.94
N ARG A 173 4.82 -2.70 -23.51
CA ARG A 173 4.15 -1.43 -23.19
C ARG A 173 4.75 -0.74 -21.98
N VAL A 174 5.09 -1.51 -20.95
CA VAL A 174 5.74 -0.99 -19.74
C VAL A 174 7.15 -0.54 -20.10
N GLN A 175 7.90 -1.32 -20.87
CA GLN A 175 9.23 -0.92 -21.34
C GLN A 175 9.19 0.41 -22.10
N HIS A 176 8.28 0.54 -23.06
CA HIS A 176 8.12 1.79 -23.81
C HIS A 176 7.74 2.98 -22.92
N LEU A 177 6.84 2.76 -21.94
CA LEU A 177 6.47 3.78 -20.96
C LEU A 177 7.66 4.24 -20.10
N LEU A 178 8.56 3.32 -19.74
CA LEU A 178 9.76 3.63 -18.95
C LEU A 178 10.83 4.38 -19.77
N GLU A 179 10.85 4.16 -21.09
CA GLU A 179 11.75 4.86 -22.01
C GLU A 179 11.25 6.26 -22.37
N ASP A 180 9.94 6.51 -22.25
CA ASP A 180 9.33 7.83 -22.43
C ASP A 180 9.47 8.64 -21.12
N THR A 181 10.54 9.44 -21.06
CA THR A 181 10.91 10.22 -19.86
C THR A 181 9.88 11.25 -19.44
N ASP A 182 8.94 11.63 -20.30
CA ASP A 182 7.88 12.59 -19.99
C ASP A 182 6.70 11.94 -19.27
N SER A 183 6.58 10.61 -19.29
CA SER A 183 5.43 9.88 -18.76
C SER A 183 5.66 9.20 -17.41
N VAL A 184 6.91 9.07 -16.95
CA VAL A 184 7.23 8.31 -15.73
C VAL A 184 7.56 9.19 -14.54
N SER A 185 6.85 8.97 -13.46
CA SER A 185 6.92 9.79 -12.26
C SER A 185 8.13 9.53 -11.34
N TYR A 186 8.92 8.50 -11.57
CA TYR A 186 10.08 8.17 -10.72
C TYR A 186 11.17 9.25 -10.69
N THR A 187 11.23 10.06 -11.73
CA THR A 187 12.15 11.20 -11.82
C THR A 187 11.58 12.48 -11.24
N HIS A 188 10.35 12.44 -10.74
CA HIS A 188 9.61 13.59 -10.23
C HIS A 188 9.25 13.46 -8.74
N LEU A 189 9.74 12.41 -8.08
CA LEU A 189 9.63 12.20 -6.63
C LEU A 189 10.78 12.82 -5.87
#